data_1527c1d620e7b16df4750635e729d551
#
_entry.id   1527c1d620e7b16df4750635e729d551
#
_cell.length_a   1.000
_cell.length_b   1.000
_cell.length_c   1.000
_cell.angle_alpha   90.00
_cell.angle_beta   90.00
_cell.angle_gamma   90.00
#
_symmetry.space_group_name_H-M   'P 1'
#
loop_
_entity.id
_entity.type
_entity.pdbx_description
1 polymer ?
#
loop_
_entity_poly.entity_id
_entity_poly.type
_entity_poly.pdbx_seq_one_letter_code
_entity_poly.pdbx_strand_id
1 'polypeptide(L)'
;MFILHRKTMNKSRFLAVMVVSSLFALTSCGGGGGGEKPLPEGPSKPVEVEIDPPINEPVVAPKARINDGRHVTAYVTYYGSLIPDASVITHINYAFAELYMVDGVYKKFDVQGSKTRFQNIVNLKKTYPDLKICISFTHGVTNSDNKQGGSFSGLCKSDDNMQRFAEDVLKFLQTNNLDGVDLDWEFPGLSWSGAASDVTCDTENYVKLVKKLREVLGDKYTSSYAGYCFDKQSVTGGGYRYVDIAGMDPYVDYVNIMAYDFDEAPHHHSALADTRAYRDCNRAVNSYLNAGVSPKKLVLGIPFYGRHSFSKSPTAISYKSILTLDPKKYRRNKWDAIANCAYVETMDGVFYMGYDNPKSIAAKGNWIRQKGMLGLMYWEYDQDDGKGTLRTAVWNAVMTE
;
A
#
# COMPACT_ATOMS: atom_id res chain seq x y z
N MET A 1 34.60 -21.08 -21.57
CA MET A 1 34.85 -19.74 -22.08
C MET A 1 33.48 -19.02 -22.12
N PHE A 2 33.13 -18.35 -21.03
CA PHE A 2 31.82 -17.73 -20.85
C PHE A 2 31.92 -16.24 -21.14
N ILE A 3 31.09 -15.74 -22.05
CA ILE A 3 30.96 -14.31 -22.38
C ILE A 3 29.66 -13.84 -21.77
N LEU A 4 29.77 -12.98 -20.74
CA LEU A 4 28.66 -12.22 -20.18
C LEU A 4 28.26 -11.07 -21.12
N HIS A 5 27.04 -11.07 -21.61
CA HIS A 5 26.43 -9.90 -22.25
C HIS A 5 25.54 -9.16 -21.23
N ARG A 6 26.03 -8.01 -20.78
CA ARG A 6 25.19 -7.01 -20.11
C ARG A 6 24.34 -6.31 -21.18
N LYS A 7 23.01 -6.45 -21.14
CA LYS A 7 22.08 -5.58 -21.86
C LYS A 7 21.69 -4.39 -21.00
N THR A 8 22.05 -3.24 -21.51
CA THR A 8 21.68 -1.91 -21.02
C THR A 8 20.17 -1.66 -21.17
N MET A 9 19.52 -1.25 -20.08
CA MET A 9 18.12 -0.81 -20.09
C MET A 9 17.99 0.55 -20.78
N ASN A 10 17.10 0.60 -21.75
CA ASN A 10 16.75 1.80 -22.51
C ASN A 10 15.82 2.70 -21.67
N LYS A 11 16.24 3.95 -21.48
CA LYS A 11 15.44 4.99 -20.80
C LYS A 11 14.38 5.51 -21.77
N SER A 12 13.12 5.19 -21.56
CA SER A 12 12.01 5.86 -22.24
C SER A 12 11.69 7.21 -21.56
N ARG A 13 11.53 8.22 -22.42
CA ARG A 13 11.39 9.64 -22.12
C ARG A 13 10.03 9.95 -21.50
N PHE A 14 10.03 10.56 -20.34
CA PHE A 14 8.85 11.28 -19.82
C PHE A 14 8.92 12.75 -20.25
N LEU A 15 7.82 13.23 -20.80
CA LEU A 15 7.63 14.60 -21.25
C LEU A 15 7.32 15.48 -20.04
N ALA A 16 8.24 16.40 -19.71
CA ALA A 16 8.04 17.39 -18.66
C ALA A 16 7.27 18.58 -19.23
N VAL A 17 6.15 18.93 -18.62
CA VAL A 17 5.47 20.22 -18.87
C VAL A 17 6.16 21.29 -18.04
N MET A 18 6.87 22.21 -18.73
CA MET A 18 7.42 23.41 -18.11
C MET A 18 6.32 24.44 -17.87
N VAL A 19 6.16 24.86 -16.62
CA VAL A 19 5.48 26.11 -16.29
C VAL A 19 6.55 27.19 -16.10
N VAL A 20 6.53 28.16 -16.97
CA VAL A 20 7.39 29.35 -16.95
C VAL A 20 6.84 30.31 -15.89
N SER A 21 7.61 30.60 -14.87
CA SER A 21 7.34 31.67 -13.91
C SER A 21 8.34 32.83 -14.19
N SER A 22 7.81 33.96 -14.57
CA SER A 22 8.51 35.18 -14.89
C SER A 22 9.17 35.83 -13.66
N LEU A 23 10.47 36.11 -13.73
CA LEU A 23 11.19 36.97 -12.80
C LEU A 23 10.81 38.43 -13.11
N PHE A 24 10.40 39.18 -12.09
CA PHE A 24 10.51 40.64 -12.06
C PHE A 24 11.72 41.04 -11.25
N ALA A 25 12.69 41.65 -11.91
CA ALA A 25 13.80 42.33 -11.30
C ALA A 25 13.40 43.80 -11.02
N LEU A 26 13.52 44.23 -9.77
CA LEU A 26 13.51 45.63 -9.40
C LEU A 26 14.90 46.03 -8.95
N THR A 27 15.57 46.82 -9.74
CA THR A 27 16.76 47.56 -9.39
C THR A 27 16.39 48.82 -8.62
N SER A 28 17.04 49.06 -7.46
CA SER A 28 17.06 50.35 -6.81
C SER A 28 18.51 50.68 -6.45
N CYS A 29 19.03 51.75 -7.02
CA CYS A 29 20.30 52.40 -6.61
C CYS A 29 20.06 53.39 -5.47
N GLY A 30 21.03 53.52 -4.60
CA GLY A 30 21.22 54.79 -3.88
C GLY A 30 21.99 54.73 -2.57
N GLY A 31 23.19 55.29 -2.54
CA GLY A 31 23.64 56.17 -1.51
C GLY A 31 24.57 55.64 -0.39
N GLY A 32 25.79 56.11 -0.43
CA GLY A 32 26.89 55.76 0.42
C GLY A 32 26.80 56.26 1.88
N GLY A 33 27.61 55.65 2.75
CA GLY A 33 27.91 56.04 4.11
C GLY A 33 29.02 55.13 4.67
N GLY A 34 30.20 55.69 4.86
CA GLY A 34 31.35 54.97 5.42
C GLY A 34 31.12 54.60 6.88
N GLY A 35 31.40 53.35 7.18
CA GLY A 35 31.41 52.78 8.51
C GLY A 35 32.54 51.76 8.60
N GLU A 36 33.33 51.83 9.65
CA GLU A 36 34.48 50.97 9.94
C GLU A 36 34.15 49.51 9.79
N LYS A 37 35.05 48.76 9.13
CA LYS A 37 34.98 47.29 9.03
C LYS A 37 35.21 46.69 10.43
N PRO A 38 34.31 45.84 10.93
CA PRO A 38 34.60 45.00 12.09
C PRO A 38 35.75 44.04 11.75
N LEU A 39 36.62 43.81 12.70
CA LEU A 39 37.67 42.78 12.65
C LEU A 39 37.03 41.40 12.43
N PRO A 40 37.68 40.51 11.67
CA PRO A 40 37.15 39.17 11.45
C PRO A 40 37.04 38.44 12.79
N GLU A 41 35.85 37.99 13.12
CA GLU A 41 35.62 37.09 14.25
C GLU A 41 36.51 35.84 14.09
N GLY A 42 37.19 35.47 15.16
CA GLY A 42 38.01 34.26 15.22
C GLY A 42 37.20 33.01 14.88
N PRO A 43 37.83 31.87 14.58
CA PRO A 43 37.16 30.68 14.10
C PRO A 43 36.00 30.31 15.02
N SER A 44 34.78 30.36 14.48
CA SER A 44 33.58 29.93 15.18
C SER A 44 33.79 28.49 15.69
N LYS A 45 33.51 28.26 16.97
CA LYS A 45 33.52 26.91 17.54
C LYS A 45 32.74 25.98 16.59
N PRO A 46 33.22 24.75 16.36
CA PRO A 46 32.46 23.78 15.59
C PRO A 46 31.05 23.69 16.19
N VAL A 47 30.04 23.92 15.36
CA VAL A 47 28.64 23.65 15.78
C VAL A 47 28.58 22.18 16.06
N GLU A 48 28.39 21.80 17.30
CA GLU A 48 28.19 20.42 17.72
C GLU A 48 26.88 19.98 17.09
N VAL A 49 26.96 19.13 16.04
CA VAL A 49 25.79 18.60 15.36
C VAL A 49 25.11 17.65 16.32
N GLU A 50 23.97 18.06 16.86
CA GLU A 50 23.14 17.22 17.71
C GLU A 50 22.72 15.98 16.89
N ILE A 51 23.32 14.82 17.23
CA ILE A 51 23.03 13.55 16.55
C ILE A 51 21.69 13.04 17.08
N ASP A 52 20.77 12.72 16.17
CA ASP A 52 19.49 12.14 16.51
C ASP A 52 19.68 10.79 17.25
N PRO A 53 19.11 10.61 18.45
CA PRO A 53 19.30 9.37 19.21
C PRO A 53 18.77 8.16 18.45
N PRO A 54 19.27 6.95 18.74
CA PRO A 54 18.71 5.73 18.16
C PRO A 54 17.20 5.65 18.43
N ILE A 55 16.43 5.28 17.42
CA ILE A 55 15.01 4.96 17.62
C ILE A 55 14.93 3.62 18.34
N ASN A 56 14.76 3.68 19.66
CA ASN A 56 14.50 2.52 20.50
C ASN A 56 12.99 2.46 20.79
N GLU A 57 12.21 1.95 19.82
CA GLU A 57 10.83 1.60 20.11
C GLU A 57 10.84 0.46 21.14
N PRO A 58 10.10 0.60 22.26
CA PRO A 58 10.00 -0.47 23.23
C PRO A 58 9.37 -1.70 22.61
N VAL A 59 9.95 -2.88 22.85
CA VAL A 59 9.33 -4.15 22.47
C VAL A 59 8.11 -4.34 23.37
N VAL A 60 6.93 -4.08 22.83
CA VAL A 60 5.66 -4.27 23.55
C VAL A 60 5.17 -5.68 23.28
N ALA A 61 4.79 -6.40 24.33
CA ALA A 61 4.23 -7.74 24.18
C ALA A 61 2.89 -7.71 23.41
N PRO A 62 2.61 -8.73 22.58
CA PRO A 62 1.31 -8.86 21.95
C PRO A 62 0.19 -9.03 23.00
N LYS A 63 -0.93 -8.33 22.79
CA LYS A 63 -2.14 -8.53 23.57
C LYS A 63 -2.78 -9.89 23.28
N ALA A 64 -3.60 -10.37 24.19
CA ALA A 64 -4.42 -11.55 23.97
C ALA A 64 -5.34 -11.36 22.75
N ARG A 65 -5.58 -12.44 22.00
CA ARG A 65 -6.52 -12.43 20.87
C ARG A 65 -7.94 -12.20 21.37
N ILE A 66 -8.67 -11.32 20.72
CA ILE A 66 -10.11 -11.14 20.88
C ILE A 66 -10.80 -11.81 19.69
N ASN A 67 -11.63 -12.81 19.97
CA ASN A 67 -12.29 -13.64 18.95
C ASN A 67 -13.71 -13.11 18.65
N ASP A 68 -13.80 -11.90 18.14
CA ASP A 68 -15.07 -11.25 17.77
C ASP A 68 -15.18 -10.94 16.25
N GLY A 69 -14.30 -11.56 15.45
CA GLY A 69 -14.27 -11.39 14.00
C GLY A 69 -13.42 -10.23 13.50
N ARG A 70 -12.74 -9.46 14.39
CA ARG A 70 -11.87 -8.35 13.97
C ARG A 70 -10.66 -8.83 13.19
N HIS A 71 -10.20 -8.00 12.25
CA HIS A 71 -9.15 -8.34 11.28
C HIS A 71 -7.81 -7.68 11.59
N VAL A 72 -6.75 -8.51 11.60
CA VAL A 72 -5.36 -8.10 11.39
C VAL A 72 -4.89 -8.82 10.15
N THR A 73 -4.88 -8.13 9.01
CA THR A 73 -4.57 -8.70 7.70
C THR A 73 -3.15 -8.34 7.28
N ALA A 74 -2.32 -9.36 7.02
CA ALA A 74 -0.97 -9.21 6.49
C ALA A 74 -0.94 -9.46 4.99
N TYR A 75 -0.46 -8.51 4.18
CA TYR A 75 0.01 -8.83 2.84
C TYR A 75 1.40 -9.47 2.94
N VAL A 76 1.52 -10.68 2.40
CA VAL A 76 2.75 -11.47 2.41
C VAL A 76 3.17 -11.74 0.98
N THR A 77 4.24 -11.07 0.56
CA THR A 77 4.64 -11.05 -0.84
C THR A 77 5.42 -12.31 -1.24
N TYR A 78 5.29 -12.70 -2.51
CA TYR A 78 6.00 -13.84 -3.09
C TYR A 78 7.53 -13.67 -3.08
N TYR A 79 8.00 -12.41 -3.15
CA TYR A 79 9.44 -12.08 -3.12
C TYR A 79 9.98 -11.86 -1.71
N GLY A 80 9.14 -11.86 -0.69
CA GLY A 80 9.55 -11.78 0.70
C GLY A 80 10.36 -12.99 1.15
N SER A 81 11.12 -12.85 2.22
CA SER A 81 12.00 -13.91 2.75
C SER A 81 11.52 -14.55 4.03
N LEU A 82 10.70 -13.85 4.83
CA LEU A 82 10.27 -14.29 6.13
C LEU A 82 9.01 -15.17 6.03
N ILE A 83 8.91 -16.18 6.90
CA ILE A 83 7.65 -16.87 7.16
C ILE A 83 6.92 -16.07 8.24
N PRO A 84 5.64 -15.72 8.03
CA PRO A 84 4.90 -14.89 8.98
C PRO A 84 4.74 -15.51 10.37
N ASP A 85 4.85 -14.66 11.40
CA ASP A 85 4.43 -15.02 12.74
C ASP A 85 2.90 -14.89 12.85
N ALA A 86 2.21 -16.01 12.68
CA ALA A 86 0.76 -16.05 12.69
C ALA A 86 0.12 -15.87 14.07
N SER A 87 0.92 -15.77 15.15
CA SER A 87 0.39 -15.48 16.49
C SER A 87 -0.20 -14.07 16.61
N VAL A 88 0.26 -13.14 15.75
CA VAL A 88 -0.17 -11.74 15.69
C VAL A 88 -0.85 -11.37 14.37
N ILE A 89 -1.48 -12.34 13.70
CA ILE A 89 -2.17 -12.19 12.42
C ILE A 89 -3.49 -12.98 12.49
N THR A 90 -4.56 -12.44 11.90
CA THR A 90 -5.82 -13.18 11.70
C THR A 90 -6.00 -13.62 10.26
N HIS A 91 -5.52 -12.81 9.29
CA HIS A 91 -5.68 -13.03 7.86
C HIS A 91 -4.35 -12.79 7.14
N ILE A 92 -4.03 -13.64 6.18
CA ILE A 92 -2.92 -13.46 5.24
C ILE A 92 -3.50 -13.33 3.84
N ASN A 93 -3.12 -12.27 3.12
CA ASN A 93 -3.27 -12.16 1.68
C ASN A 93 -1.93 -12.51 1.05
N TYR A 94 -1.80 -13.69 0.43
CA TYR A 94 -0.59 -14.04 -0.30
C TYR A 94 -0.52 -13.26 -1.62
N ALA A 95 0.45 -12.40 -1.75
CA ALA A 95 0.62 -11.50 -2.88
C ALA A 95 1.83 -11.92 -3.73
N PHE A 96 1.68 -12.42 -4.97
CA PHE A 96 0.44 -12.50 -5.73
C PHE A 96 0.33 -13.79 -6.54
N ALA A 97 -0.82 -13.98 -7.19
CA ALA A 97 -0.95 -14.90 -8.31
C ALA A 97 -0.93 -14.13 -9.63
N GLU A 98 -0.47 -14.77 -10.69
CA GLU A 98 -0.31 -14.20 -12.03
C GLU A 98 -1.26 -14.84 -13.04
N LEU A 99 -1.91 -13.99 -13.86
CA LEU A 99 -2.87 -14.40 -14.88
C LEU A 99 -2.14 -14.68 -16.21
N TYR A 100 -2.57 -15.72 -16.92
CA TYR A 100 -2.10 -16.06 -18.27
C TYR A 100 -3.23 -15.95 -19.27
N MET A 101 -3.06 -15.03 -20.22
CA MET A 101 -3.98 -14.83 -21.33
C MET A 101 -3.25 -15.02 -22.66
N VAL A 102 -3.93 -15.59 -23.66
CA VAL A 102 -3.42 -15.72 -25.02
C VAL A 102 -4.54 -15.29 -25.96
N ASP A 103 -4.25 -14.31 -26.82
CA ASP A 103 -5.21 -13.78 -27.80
C ASP A 103 -6.58 -13.39 -27.18
N GLY A 104 -6.54 -12.74 -26.01
CA GLY A 104 -7.74 -12.33 -25.28
C GLY A 104 -8.49 -13.47 -24.57
N VAL A 105 -7.95 -14.68 -24.57
CA VAL A 105 -8.56 -15.85 -23.92
C VAL A 105 -7.79 -16.21 -22.64
N TYR A 106 -8.50 -16.26 -21.51
CA TYR A 106 -7.95 -16.77 -20.26
C TYR A 106 -7.51 -18.23 -20.37
N LYS A 107 -6.32 -18.56 -19.89
CA LYS A 107 -5.75 -19.91 -19.94
C LYS A 107 -5.62 -20.55 -18.56
N LYS A 108 -5.06 -19.83 -17.61
CA LYS A 108 -4.79 -20.26 -16.23
C LYS A 108 -4.31 -19.09 -15.39
N PHE A 109 -4.11 -19.34 -14.12
CA PHE A 109 -3.21 -18.55 -13.26
C PHE A 109 -2.21 -19.45 -12.54
N ASP A 110 -1.13 -18.85 -12.05
CA ASP A 110 -0.16 -19.51 -11.18
C ASP A 110 0.21 -18.59 -10.01
N VAL A 111 0.62 -19.20 -8.89
CA VAL A 111 1.19 -18.46 -7.75
C VAL A 111 2.55 -17.95 -8.15
N GLN A 112 2.81 -16.66 -7.93
CA GLN A 112 4.13 -16.07 -8.16
C GLN A 112 5.15 -16.57 -7.13
N GLY A 113 6.42 -16.63 -7.56
CA GLY A 113 7.55 -16.99 -6.72
C GLY A 113 7.66 -18.48 -6.42
N SER A 114 8.21 -18.80 -5.26
CA SER A 114 8.50 -20.17 -4.86
C SER A 114 7.26 -20.92 -4.36
N LYS A 115 6.94 -22.06 -5.00
CA LYS A 115 5.89 -22.96 -4.51
C LYS A 115 6.15 -23.44 -3.09
N THR A 116 7.42 -23.64 -2.73
CA THR A 116 7.81 -24.03 -1.36
C THR A 116 7.46 -22.92 -0.35
N ARG A 117 7.74 -21.64 -0.68
CA ARG A 117 7.36 -20.52 0.18
C ARG A 117 5.85 -20.46 0.38
N PHE A 118 5.09 -20.51 -0.71
CA PHE A 118 3.64 -20.52 -0.66
C PHE A 118 3.14 -21.66 0.25
N GLN A 119 3.64 -22.89 0.04
CA GLN A 119 3.21 -24.05 0.83
C GLN A 119 3.60 -23.92 2.32
N ASN A 120 4.77 -23.34 2.63
CA ASN A 120 5.18 -23.08 4.01
C ASN A 120 4.23 -22.10 4.71
N ILE A 121 3.76 -21.07 3.99
CA ILE A 121 2.78 -20.12 4.51
C ILE A 121 1.42 -20.80 4.73
N VAL A 122 0.94 -21.59 3.79
CA VAL A 122 -0.31 -22.38 3.94
C VAL A 122 -0.22 -23.34 5.14
N ASN A 123 0.94 -23.94 5.36
CA ASN A 123 1.17 -24.88 6.47
C ASN A 123 1.08 -24.21 7.86
N LEU A 124 1.11 -22.87 7.95
CA LEU A 124 0.86 -22.17 9.22
C LEU A 124 -0.52 -22.52 9.81
N LYS A 125 -1.50 -22.84 8.98
CA LYS A 125 -2.83 -23.28 9.44
C LYS A 125 -2.81 -24.56 10.28
N LYS A 126 -1.74 -25.38 10.19
CA LYS A 126 -1.58 -26.58 11.03
C LYS A 126 -1.35 -26.22 12.51
N THR A 127 -0.65 -25.11 12.75
CA THR A 127 -0.38 -24.58 14.11
C THR A 127 -1.43 -23.54 14.52
N TYR A 128 -1.96 -22.79 13.56
CA TYR A 128 -2.93 -21.72 13.76
C TYR A 128 -4.21 -22.01 12.95
N PRO A 129 -5.10 -22.90 13.42
CA PRO A 129 -6.26 -23.37 12.65
C PRO A 129 -7.28 -22.25 12.33
N ASP A 130 -7.31 -21.19 13.15
CA ASP A 130 -8.19 -20.03 12.93
C ASP A 130 -7.62 -19.02 11.93
N LEU A 131 -6.35 -19.19 11.50
CA LEU A 131 -5.73 -18.32 10.49
C LEU A 131 -6.45 -18.46 9.16
N LYS A 132 -6.86 -17.34 8.59
CA LYS A 132 -7.43 -17.27 7.24
C LYS A 132 -6.36 -16.89 6.23
N ILE A 133 -6.32 -17.60 5.10
CA ILE A 133 -5.34 -17.34 4.02
C ILE A 133 -6.10 -17.18 2.71
N CYS A 134 -5.97 -16.01 2.09
CA CYS A 134 -6.50 -15.71 0.77
C CYS A 134 -5.36 -15.63 -0.25
N ILE A 135 -5.66 -16.00 -1.49
CA ILE A 135 -4.79 -15.70 -2.62
C ILE A 135 -5.16 -14.33 -3.18
N SER A 136 -4.17 -13.42 -3.32
CA SER A 136 -4.36 -12.11 -3.91
C SER A 136 -3.91 -12.10 -5.36
N PHE A 137 -4.68 -11.44 -6.23
CA PHE A 137 -4.38 -11.22 -7.63
C PHE A 137 -4.16 -9.75 -7.86
N THR A 138 -3.09 -9.39 -8.59
CA THR A 138 -2.83 -8.00 -8.94
C THR A 138 -3.12 -7.71 -10.42
N HIS A 139 -3.25 -6.42 -10.74
CA HIS A 139 -3.42 -5.95 -12.11
C HIS A 139 -2.16 -6.23 -12.95
N GLY A 140 -2.34 -6.48 -14.24
CA GLY A 140 -1.35 -6.58 -15.31
C GLY A 140 0.11 -6.76 -14.92
N VAL A 141 0.53 -7.98 -14.69
CA VAL A 141 1.93 -8.32 -14.38
C VAL A 141 2.66 -8.90 -15.58
N THR A 142 3.99 -8.72 -15.64
CA THR A 142 4.84 -9.53 -16.51
C THR A 142 5.02 -10.88 -15.83
N ASN A 143 4.62 -11.94 -16.50
CA ASN A 143 4.68 -13.29 -15.97
C ASN A 143 6.11 -13.78 -15.80
N SER A 144 6.31 -14.81 -14.97
CA SER A 144 7.61 -15.43 -14.71
C SER A 144 8.27 -16.02 -15.96
N ASP A 145 7.52 -16.27 -17.04
CA ASP A 145 8.04 -16.66 -18.36
C ASP A 145 8.48 -15.44 -19.23
N ASN A 146 8.50 -14.23 -18.68
CA ASN A 146 8.81 -12.96 -19.34
C ASN A 146 7.83 -12.55 -20.45
N LYS A 147 6.63 -13.14 -20.49
CA LYS A 147 5.55 -12.70 -21.36
C LYS A 147 4.68 -11.71 -20.63
N GLN A 148 3.99 -10.86 -21.39
CA GLN A 148 2.99 -9.99 -20.80
C GLN A 148 1.85 -10.86 -20.23
N GLY A 149 1.61 -10.75 -18.93
CA GLY A 149 0.54 -11.44 -18.25
C GLY A 149 -0.82 -10.92 -18.64
N GLY A 150 -1.84 -11.63 -18.24
CA GLY A 150 -3.20 -11.18 -18.37
C GLY A 150 -3.45 -9.96 -17.49
N SER A 151 -4.19 -8.98 -17.99
CA SER A 151 -4.75 -7.91 -17.19
C SER A 151 -6.18 -8.23 -16.79
N PHE A 152 -6.64 -7.65 -15.68
CA PHE A 152 -8.06 -7.71 -15.32
C PHE A 152 -8.95 -7.10 -16.42
N SER A 153 -8.51 -5.99 -17.05
CA SER A 153 -9.23 -5.40 -18.17
C SER A 153 -9.42 -6.40 -19.32
N GLY A 154 -8.39 -7.17 -19.66
CA GLY A 154 -8.50 -8.24 -20.67
C GLY A 154 -9.38 -9.40 -20.21
N LEU A 155 -9.22 -9.87 -18.98
CA LEU A 155 -10.01 -10.95 -18.38
C LEU A 155 -11.51 -10.62 -18.41
N CYS A 156 -11.86 -9.41 -18.01
CA CYS A 156 -13.24 -8.98 -17.80
C CYS A 156 -13.99 -8.64 -19.09
N LYS A 157 -13.35 -8.67 -20.27
CA LYS A 157 -14.02 -8.46 -21.57
C LYS A 157 -14.87 -9.64 -22.01
N SER A 158 -14.77 -10.81 -21.36
CA SER A 158 -15.50 -12.01 -21.71
C SER A 158 -16.09 -12.69 -20.48
N ASP A 159 -17.39 -12.97 -20.51
CA ASP A 159 -18.06 -13.73 -19.44
C ASP A 159 -17.49 -15.16 -19.32
N ASP A 160 -17.09 -15.79 -20.43
CA ASP A 160 -16.43 -17.11 -20.43
C ASP A 160 -15.05 -17.06 -19.72
N ASN A 161 -14.26 -16.00 -19.96
CA ASN A 161 -13.00 -15.82 -19.25
C ASN A 161 -13.22 -15.65 -17.74
N MET A 162 -14.19 -14.82 -17.33
CA MET A 162 -14.52 -14.62 -15.91
C MET A 162 -15.04 -15.91 -15.26
N GLN A 163 -15.87 -16.68 -15.99
CA GLN A 163 -16.40 -17.96 -15.50
C GLN A 163 -15.26 -18.98 -15.27
N ARG A 164 -14.40 -19.19 -16.26
CA ARG A 164 -13.24 -20.10 -16.13
C ARG A 164 -12.27 -19.67 -15.04
N PHE A 165 -12.00 -18.37 -14.93
CA PHE A 165 -11.17 -17.84 -13.87
C PHE A 165 -11.76 -18.15 -12.49
N ALA A 166 -13.06 -17.91 -12.29
CA ALA A 166 -13.72 -18.16 -11.02
C ALA A 166 -13.75 -19.66 -10.66
N GLU A 167 -13.94 -20.55 -11.65
CA GLU A 167 -13.87 -22.01 -11.46
C GLU A 167 -12.45 -22.47 -11.08
N ASP A 168 -11.42 -21.94 -11.75
CA ASP A 168 -10.04 -22.23 -11.41
C ASP A 168 -9.67 -21.71 -10.00
N VAL A 169 -10.17 -20.52 -9.61
CA VAL A 169 -10.02 -20.00 -8.25
C VAL A 169 -10.65 -20.96 -7.26
N LEU A 170 -11.91 -21.39 -7.46
CA LEU A 170 -12.58 -22.34 -6.56
C LEU A 170 -11.77 -23.62 -6.39
N LYS A 171 -11.33 -24.21 -7.50
CA LYS A 171 -10.51 -25.43 -7.50
C LYS A 171 -9.19 -25.22 -6.75
N PHE A 172 -8.55 -24.06 -6.95
CA PHE A 172 -7.30 -23.72 -6.28
C PHE A 172 -7.46 -23.57 -4.78
N LEU A 173 -8.53 -22.88 -4.32
CA LEU A 173 -8.86 -22.72 -2.90
C LEU A 173 -9.08 -24.10 -2.25
N GLN A 174 -9.84 -24.98 -2.90
CA GLN A 174 -10.11 -26.34 -2.41
C GLN A 174 -8.83 -27.18 -2.31
N THR A 175 -8.00 -27.14 -3.35
CA THR A 175 -6.77 -27.96 -3.45
C THR A 175 -5.72 -27.53 -2.42
N ASN A 176 -5.64 -26.24 -2.12
CA ASN A 176 -4.62 -25.67 -1.24
C ASN A 176 -5.13 -25.32 0.17
N ASN A 177 -6.37 -25.69 0.52
CA ASN A 177 -6.99 -25.38 1.80
C ASN A 177 -6.94 -23.89 2.15
N LEU A 178 -7.25 -23.03 1.17
CA LEU A 178 -7.35 -21.59 1.33
C LEU A 178 -8.78 -21.16 1.71
N ASP A 179 -8.89 -19.95 2.25
CA ASP A 179 -10.14 -19.43 2.79
C ASP A 179 -10.82 -18.43 1.84
N GLY A 180 -10.11 -17.91 0.84
CA GLY A 180 -10.72 -16.93 -0.06
C GLY A 180 -9.79 -16.33 -1.09
N VAL A 181 -10.31 -15.33 -1.77
CA VAL A 181 -9.66 -14.56 -2.82
C VAL A 181 -9.67 -13.08 -2.48
N ASP A 182 -8.60 -12.39 -2.84
CA ASP A 182 -8.44 -10.95 -2.74
C ASP A 182 -8.07 -10.41 -4.12
N LEU A 183 -8.67 -9.29 -4.54
CA LEU A 183 -8.42 -8.68 -5.84
C LEU A 183 -7.78 -7.31 -5.66
N ASP A 184 -6.62 -7.12 -6.27
CA ASP A 184 -5.85 -5.88 -6.23
C ASP A 184 -5.73 -5.30 -7.64
N TRP A 185 -6.80 -4.68 -8.12
CA TRP A 185 -6.84 -4.00 -9.42
C TRP A 185 -6.63 -2.50 -9.25
N GLU A 186 -5.44 -2.02 -9.58
CA GLU A 186 -5.01 -0.63 -9.43
C GLU A 186 -4.82 0.07 -10.79
N PHE A 187 -5.81 0.71 -11.36
CA PHE A 187 -7.22 0.74 -10.99
C PHE A 187 -8.05 0.59 -12.26
N PRO A 188 -9.32 0.19 -12.22
CA PRO A 188 -10.18 0.18 -13.38
C PRO A 188 -10.16 1.51 -14.12
N GLY A 189 -10.04 1.48 -15.46
CA GLY A 189 -9.98 2.66 -16.30
C GLY A 189 -8.71 3.51 -16.20
N LEU A 190 -7.65 3.00 -15.57
CA LEU A 190 -6.35 3.67 -15.44
C LEU A 190 -5.20 2.77 -15.91
N SER A 191 -4.30 3.33 -16.72
CA SER A 191 -3.14 2.62 -17.28
C SER A 191 -1.80 3.10 -16.71
N TRP A 192 -1.79 3.73 -15.55
CA TRP A 192 -0.57 4.30 -14.96
C TRP A 192 0.52 3.27 -14.65
N SER A 193 0.14 2.03 -14.38
CA SER A 193 1.06 0.90 -14.17
C SER A 193 1.61 0.30 -15.47
N GLY A 194 1.15 0.79 -16.64
CA GLY A 194 1.43 0.17 -17.94
C GLY A 194 0.56 -1.04 -18.28
N ALA A 195 -0.35 -1.45 -17.37
CA ALA A 195 -1.33 -2.47 -17.66
C ALA A 195 -2.41 -1.97 -18.64
N ALA A 196 -2.99 -2.88 -19.40
CA ALA A 196 -4.12 -2.56 -20.26
C ALA A 196 -5.30 -2.07 -19.42
N SER A 197 -5.97 -1.00 -19.88
CA SER A 197 -7.17 -0.47 -19.24
C SER A 197 -8.15 0.06 -20.28
N ASP A 198 -9.43 0.06 -19.94
CA ASP A 198 -10.51 0.54 -20.78
C ASP A 198 -11.49 1.35 -19.93
N VAL A 199 -11.37 2.67 -20.01
CA VAL A 199 -12.20 3.60 -19.23
C VAL A 199 -13.69 3.45 -19.47
N THR A 200 -14.09 2.88 -20.64
CA THR A 200 -15.50 2.73 -21.02
C THR A 200 -16.19 1.55 -20.37
N CYS A 201 -15.44 0.57 -19.85
CA CYS A 201 -16.06 -0.66 -19.32
C CYS A 201 -15.40 -1.26 -18.07
N ASP A 202 -14.14 -0.94 -17.74
CA ASP A 202 -13.39 -1.61 -16.67
C ASP A 202 -14.08 -1.51 -15.30
N THR A 203 -14.58 -0.34 -14.94
CA THR A 203 -15.27 -0.13 -13.64
C THR A 203 -16.49 -1.02 -13.50
N GLU A 204 -17.33 -1.09 -14.53
CA GLU A 204 -18.52 -1.97 -14.53
C GLU A 204 -18.14 -3.45 -14.62
N ASN A 205 -17.13 -3.78 -15.42
CA ASN A 205 -16.66 -5.14 -15.58
C ASN A 205 -16.01 -5.69 -14.32
N TYR A 206 -15.40 -4.84 -13.49
CA TYR A 206 -14.88 -5.26 -12.20
C TYR A 206 -16.00 -5.73 -11.26
N VAL A 207 -17.13 -5.01 -11.24
CA VAL A 207 -18.31 -5.45 -10.49
C VAL A 207 -18.81 -6.81 -11.01
N LYS A 208 -18.84 -7.02 -12.34
CA LYS A 208 -19.25 -8.32 -12.94
C LYS A 208 -18.30 -9.45 -12.53
N LEU A 209 -16.97 -9.20 -12.51
CA LEU A 209 -15.98 -10.18 -12.08
C LEU A 209 -16.20 -10.59 -10.62
N VAL A 210 -16.38 -9.63 -9.72
CA VAL A 210 -16.58 -9.94 -8.30
C VAL A 210 -17.90 -10.64 -8.07
N LYS A 211 -18.97 -10.22 -8.77
CA LYS A 211 -20.24 -10.94 -8.76
C LYS A 211 -20.07 -12.40 -9.24
N LYS A 212 -19.35 -12.62 -10.33
CA LYS A 212 -19.05 -13.95 -10.86
C LYS A 212 -18.28 -14.81 -9.87
N LEU A 213 -17.27 -14.24 -9.22
CA LEU A 213 -16.53 -14.92 -8.14
C LEU A 213 -17.48 -15.33 -7.01
N ARG A 214 -18.34 -14.41 -6.53
CA ARG A 214 -19.32 -14.72 -5.47
C ARG A 214 -20.29 -15.85 -5.88
N GLU A 215 -20.79 -15.83 -7.13
CA GLU A 215 -21.69 -16.86 -7.65
C GLU A 215 -21.03 -18.25 -7.65
N VAL A 216 -19.75 -18.34 -8.04
CA VAL A 216 -19.01 -19.62 -8.12
C VAL A 216 -18.48 -20.07 -6.77
N LEU A 217 -17.96 -19.16 -5.96
CA LEU A 217 -17.35 -19.46 -4.65
C LEU A 217 -18.41 -19.71 -3.56
N GLY A 218 -19.61 -19.11 -3.71
CA GLY A 218 -20.64 -19.10 -2.66
C GLY A 218 -20.18 -18.37 -1.40
N ASP A 219 -20.93 -18.50 -0.31
CA ASP A 219 -20.66 -17.84 0.98
C ASP A 219 -19.60 -18.55 1.81
N LYS A 220 -19.13 -19.71 1.36
CA LYS A 220 -18.10 -20.48 2.07
C LYS A 220 -16.74 -19.80 2.03
N TYR A 221 -16.43 -19.14 0.92
CA TYR A 221 -15.13 -18.54 0.69
C TYR A 221 -15.20 -17.01 0.75
N THR A 222 -14.21 -16.44 1.38
CA THR A 222 -14.04 -14.97 1.48
C THR A 222 -13.73 -14.38 0.10
N SER A 223 -14.38 -13.26 -0.21
CA SER A 223 -14.05 -12.39 -1.34
C SER A 223 -13.76 -11.00 -0.83
N SER A 224 -12.59 -10.46 -1.12
CA SER A 224 -12.18 -9.09 -0.76
C SER A 224 -11.51 -8.40 -1.93
N TYR A 225 -11.30 -7.10 -1.80
CA TYR A 225 -10.46 -6.36 -2.73
C TYR A 225 -9.65 -5.28 -2.03
N ALA A 226 -8.54 -4.89 -2.65
CA ALA A 226 -7.77 -3.72 -2.25
C ALA A 226 -8.42 -2.49 -2.90
N GLY A 227 -8.95 -1.59 -2.06
CA GLY A 227 -9.62 -0.38 -2.50
C GLY A 227 -8.78 0.87 -2.23
N TYR A 228 -8.99 1.94 -3.00
CA TYR A 228 -8.30 3.21 -2.82
C TYR A 228 -9.20 4.27 -2.18
N CYS A 229 -8.74 5.53 -2.17
CA CYS A 229 -9.45 6.63 -1.52
C CYS A 229 -10.61 7.22 -2.35
N PHE A 230 -10.84 6.71 -3.56
CA PHE A 230 -11.88 7.22 -4.46
C PHE A 230 -12.92 6.17 -4.79
N ASP A 231 -14.18 6.60 -4.79
CA ASP A 231 -15.26 5.94 -5.51
C ASP A 231 -15.10 6.19 -7.02
N LYS A 232 -15.89 5.51 -7.84
CA LYS A 232 -15.89 5.71 -9.30
C LYS A 232 -16.04 7.18 -9.66
N GLN A 233 -15.25 7.61 -10.61
CA GLN A 233 -15.25 8.98 -11.12
C GLN A 233 -15.53 8.97 -12.62
N SER A 234 -16.52 9.73 -13.06
CA SER A 234 -16.80 9.92 -14.48
C SER A 234 -15.65 10.62 -15.20
N VAL A 235 -15.44 10.26 -16.46
CA VAL A 235 -14.37 10.80 -17.29
C VAL A 235 -14.99 11.58 -18.45
N THR A 236 -14.37 12.72 -18.80
CA THR A 236 -14.74 13.49 -19.99
C THR A 236 -14.59 12.60 -21.24
N GLY A 237 -15.65 12.49 -22.03
CA GLY A 237 -15.69 11.58 -23.18
C GLY A 237 -16.39 10.25 -22.90
N GLY A 238 -16.81 9.99 -21.66
CA GLY A 238 -17.56 8.82 -21.24
C GLY A 238 -16.74 7.79 -20.46
N GLY A 239 -17.44 6.96 -19.68
CA GLY A 239 -16.85 5.93 -18.84
C GLY A 239 -16.43 6.40 -17.46
N TYR A 240 -15.70 5.53 -16.74
CA TYR A 240 -15.33 5.75 -15.34
C TYR A 240 -13.89 5.31 -15.07
N ARG A 241 -13.31 5.89 -14.02
CA ARG A 241 -12.09 5.44 -13.35
C ARG A 241 -12.41 5.02 -11.93
N TYR A 242 -11.52 4.21 -11.35
CA TYR A 242 -11.64 3.64 -10.00
C TYR A 242 -12.79 2.65 -9.85
N VAL A 243 -12.97 2.17 -8.65
CA VAL A 243 -13.92 1.12 -8.30
C VAL A 243 -15.31 1.73 -8.09
N ASP A 244 -16.36 1.06 -8.55
CA ASP A 244 -17.74 1.32 -8.14
C ASP A 244 -17.97 0.71 -6.76
N ILE A 245 -17.72 1.49 -5.71
CA ILE A 245 -17.76 1.01 -4.33
C ILE A 245 -19.13 0.41 -3.98
N ALA A 246 -20.22 1.13 -4.29
CA ALA A 246 -21.58 0.66 -4.02
C ALA A 246 -21.94 -0.60 -4.85
N GLY A 247 -21.46 -0.67 -6.09
CA GLY A 247 -21.66 -1.83 -6.96
C GLY A 247 -20.93 -3.09 -6.49
N MET A 248 -19.75 -2.92 -5.86
CA MET A 248 -18.94 -4.02 -5.32
C MET A 248 -19.48 -4.59 -4.01
N ASP A 249 -20.04 -3.74 -3.14
CA ASP A 249 -20.39 -4.08 -1.75
C ASP A 249 -21.25 -5.34 -1.59
N PRO A 250 -22.27 -5.63 -2.44
CA PRO A 250 -23.08 -6.83 -2.28
C PRO A 250 -22.34 -8.16 -2.48
N TYR A 251 -21.15 -8.12 -3.10
CA TYR A 251 -20.44 -9.33 -3.56
C TYR A 251 -19.15 -9.58 -2.80
N VAL A 252 -18.75 -8.68 -1.89
CA VAL A 252 -17.53 -8.80 -1.08
C VAL A 252 -17.83 -8.88 0.41
N ASP A 253 -16.97 -9.55 1.15
CA ASP A 253 -17.09 -9.67 2.60
C ASP A 253 -16.48 -8.45 3.29
N TYR A 254 -15.37 -7.93 2.77
CA TYR A 254 -14.68 -6.74 3.28
C TYR A 254 -13.79 -6.10 2.23
N VAL A 255 -13.33 -4.90 2.55
CA VAL A 255 -12.42 -4.10 1.71
C VAL A 255 -11.16 -3.78 2.49
N ASN A 256 -10.00 -4.06 1.88
CA ASN A 256 -8.70 -3.61 2.34
C ASN A 256 -8.43 -2.21 1.75
N ILE A 257 -8.68 -1.15 2.53
CA ILE A 257 -8.49 0.22 2.04
C ILE A 257 -7.01 0.55 2.05
N MET A 258 -6.39 0.74 0.89
CA MET A 258 -5.01 1.20 0.72
C MET A 258 -4.90 2.67 1.14
N ALA A 259 -4.90 2.90 2.46
CA ALA A 259 -4.86 4.25 3.06
C ALA A 259 -3.42 4.78 3.14
N TYR A 260 -2.71 4.68 2.03
CA TYR A 260 -1.33 5.12 1.85
C TYR A 260 -1.08 5.50 0.39
N ASP A 261 0.12 6.01 0.13
CA ASP A 261 0.50 6.56 -1.18
C ASP A 261 -0.42 7.69 -1.65
N PHE A 262 -0.96 8.44 -0.69
CA PHE A 262 -1.81 9.58 -0.96
C PHE A 262 -1.05 10.78 -1.52
N ASP A 263 0.21 10.96 -1.08
CA ASP A 263 1.08 12.06 -1.46
C ASP A 263 2.56 11.69 -1.29
N GLU A 264 3.46 12.59 -1.66
CA GLU A 264 4.90 12.48 -1.47
C GLU A 264 5.43 13.69 -0.68
N ALA A 265 6.70 13.69 -0.27
CA ALA A 265 7.31 14.83 0.42
C ALA A 265 7.09 16.15 -0.36
N PRO A 266 6.69 17.25 0.32
CA PRO A 266 6.71 17.46 1.78
C PRO A 266 5.42 17.08 2.52
N HIS A 267 4.56 16.26 1.96
CA HIS A 267 3.31 15.82 2.55
C HIS A 267 3.40 14.38 3.08
N HIS A 268 2.47 14.03 3.98
CA HIS A 268 2.34 12.66 4.46
C HIS A 268 1.60 11.78 3.45
N HIS A 269 2.11 10.59 3.20
CA HIS A 269 1.45 9.64 2.30
C HIS A 269 0.37 8.77 3.00
N SER A 270 0.26 8.82 4.32
CA SER A 270 -0.69 8.02 5.10
C SER A 270 -1.15 8.74 6.37
N ALA A 271 -1.40 10.07 6.30
CA ALA A 271 -1.95 10.83 7.42
C ALA A 271 -3.29 10.28 7.87
N LEU A 272 -3.54 10.23 9.20
CA LEU A 272 -4.86 9.84 9.72
C LEU A 272 -5.94 10.85 9.31
N ALA A 273 -5.67 12.15 9.56
CA ALA A 273 -6.48 13.26 9.09
C ALA A 273 -5.57 14.49 8.95
N ASP A 274 -5.54 15.10 7.79
CA ASP A 274 -4.70 16.28 7.55
C ASP A 274 -5.48 17.35 6.78
N THR A 275 -5.79 18.45 7.43
CA THR A 275 -6.54 19.57 6.82
C THR A 275 -5.75 20.26 5.71
N ARG A 276 -4.44 20.07 5.63
CA ARG A 276 -3.55 20.63 4.62
C ARG A 276 -3.45 19.76 3.36
N ALA A 277 -3.82 18.48 3.46
CA ALA A 277 -3.73 17.51 2.38
C ALA A 277 -5.05 17.35 1.64
N TYR A 278 -4.99 16.97 0.36
CA TYR A 278 -6.17 16.62 -0.43
C TYR A 278 -6.71 15.23 -0.06
N ARG A 279 -5.84 14.32 0.39
CA ARG A 279 -6.15 12.93 0.73
C ARG A 279 -5.58 12.58 2.09
N ASP A 280 -6.32 11.80 2.86
CA ASP A 280 -5.94 11.21 4.14
C ASP A 280 -6.79 9.97 4.43
N CYS A 281 -6.47 9.23 5.49
CA CYS A 281 -7.22 8.03 5.88
C CYS A 281 -8.71 8.32 6.14
N ASN A 282 -9.03 9.46 6.78
CA ASN A 282 -10.42 9.82 7.08
C ASN A 282 -11.23 10.06 5.79
N ARG A 283 -10.66 10.77 4.80
CA ARG A 283 -11.33 10.98 3.51
C ARG A 283 -11.46 9.68 2.73
N ALA A 284 -10.43 8.83 2.74
CA ALA A 284 -10.48 7.51 2.11
C ALA A 284 -11.65 6.67 2.67
N VAL A 285 -11.74 6.54 3.99
CA VAL A 285 -12.83 5.78 4.64
C VAL A 285 -14.19 6.41 4.37
N ASN A 286 -14.29 7.74 4.39
CA ASN A 286 -15.55 8.44 4.11
C ASN A 286 -16.06 8.17 2.67
N SER A 287 -15.20 7.89 1.68
CA SER A 287 -15.65 7.49 0.34
C SER A 287 -16.51 6.21 0.40
N TYR A 288 -16.10 5.23 1.21
CA TYR A 288 -16.85 3.98 1.41
C TYR A 288 -18.12 4.18 2.22
N LEU A 289 -18.05 4.93 3.34
CA LEU A 289 -19.22 5.22 4.17
C LEU A 289 -20.28 5.98 3.38
N ASN A 290 -19.89 6.96 2.56
CA ASN A 290 -20.78 7.72 1.71
C ASN A 290 -21.40 6.87 0.58
N ALA A 291 -20.70 5.84 0.11
CA ALA A 291 -21.24 4.86 -0.82
C ALA A 291 -22.18 3.82 -0.17
N GLY A 292 -22.37 3.89 1.17
CA GLY A 292 -23.27 3.02 1.91
C GLY A 292 -22.66 1.76 2.49
N VAL A 293 -21.33 1.58 2.38
CA VAL A 293 -20.62 0.39 2.92
C VAL A 293 -20.62 0.44 4.45
N SER A 294 -20.96 -0.68 5.07
CA SER A 294 -20.89 -0.82 6.52
C SER A 294 -19.47 -0.66 7.05
N PRO A 295 -19.24 0.11 8.14
CA PRO A 295 -17.93 0.15 8.79
C PRO A 295 -17.37 -1.23 9.13
N LYS A 296 -18.24 -2.19 9.43
CA LYS A 296 -17.87 -3.59 9.74
C LYS A 296 -17.31 -4.39 8.55
N LYS A 297 -17.28 -3.80 7.36
CA LYS A 297 -16.61 -4.35 6.17
C LYS A 297 -15.30 -3.62 5.82
N LEU A 298 -14.90 -2.59 6.58
CA LEU A 298 -13.77 -1.75 6.25
C LEU A 298 -12.53 -2.11 7.08
N VAL A 299 -11.42 -2.40 6.39
CA VAL A 299 -10.10 -2.69 6.96
C VAL A 299 -9.14 -1.58 6.51
N LEU A 300 -8.58 -0.81 7.46
CA LEU A 300 -7.71 0.33 7.14
C LEU A 300 -6.27 -0.13 6.90
N GLY A 301 -5.67 0.32 5.80
CA GLY A 301 -4.30 0.01 5.42
C GLY A 301 -3.24 0.82 6.17
N ILE A 302 -2.18 0.14 6.57
CA ILE A 302 -1.00 0.70 7.22
C ILE A 302 0.22 0.39 6.35
N PRO A 303 0.98 1.39 5.88
CA PRO A 303 2.23 1.14 5.17
C PRO A 303 3.35 0.81 6.15
N PHE A 304 4.11 -0.24 5.90
CA PHE A 304 5.33 -0.56 6.64
C PHE A 304 6.57 0.07 6.00
N TYR A 305 6.36 1.21 5.32
CA TYR A 305 7.38 1.99 4.64
C TYR A 305 7.09 3.50 4.73
N GLY A 306 8.10 4.30 4.48
CA GLY A 306 7.96 5.74 4.27
C GLY A 306 8.01 6.06 2.78
N ARG A 307 7.24 7.08 2.37
CA ARG A 307 7.21 7.61 1.00
C ARG A 307 7.99 8.92 0.92
N HIS A 308 9.08 8.92 0.12
CA HIS A 308 9.83 10.14 -0.19
C HIS A 308 9.31 10.81 -1.47
N SER A 309 9.16 10.03 -2.54
CA SER A 309 8.72 10.55 -3.85
C SER A 309 8.05 9.45 -4.67
N PHE A 310 7.24 9.84 -5.66
CA PHE A 310 6.73 8.92 -6.69
C PHE A 310 7.69 8.77 -7.88
N SER A 311 8.66 9.69 -8.03
CA SER A 311 9.52 9.75 -9.22
C SER A 311 11.02 9.77 -8.93
N LYS A 312 11.44 10.23 -7.75
CA LYS A 312 12.85 10.38 -7.38
C LYS A 312 13.30 9.23 -6.47
N SER A 313 14.41 8.59 -6.79
CA SER A 313 14.97 7.52 -5.96
C SER A 313 15.63 8.09 -4.68
N PRO A 314 15.42 7.45 -3.53
CA PRO A 314 14.52 6.33 -3.30
C PRO A 314 13.05 6.78 -3.30
N THR A 315 12.18 6.06 -3.99
CA THR A 315 10.74 6.39 -3.98
C THR A 315 10.09 6.06 -2.65
N ALA A 316 10.46 4.93 -2.06
CA ALA A 316 10.01 4.46 -0.76
C ALA A 316 11.15 3.76 -0.02
N ILE A 317 11.08 3.75 1.31
CA ILE A 317 12.05 3.10 2.19
C ILE A 317 11.30 2.28 3.23
N SER A 318 11.62 0.98 3.38
CA SER A 318 11.00 0.12 4.39
C SER A 318 11.22 0.65 5.81
N TYR A 319 10.30 0.34 6.73
CA TYR A 319 10.43 0.74 8.13
C TYR A 319 11.78 0.32 8.73
N LYS A 320 12.20 -0.95 8.53
CA LYS A 320 13.52 -1.41 8.98
C LYS A 320 14.68 -0.58 8.46
N SER A 321 14.58 -0.04 7.25
CA SER A 321 15.61 0.82 6.66
C SER A 321 15.54 2.25 7.20
N ILE A 322 14.35 2.77 7.53
CA ILE A 322 14.17 4.07 8.19
C ILE A 322 14.91 4.08 9.53
N LEU A 323 14.81 3.00 10.31
CA LEU A 323 15.49 2.87 11.60
C LEU A 323 17.02 2.97 11.50
N THR A 324 17.59 2.69 10.32
CA THR A 324 19.03 2.68 10.07
C THR A 324 19.53 3.86 9.24
N LEU A 325 18.68 4.84 8.93
CA LEU A 325 19.11 6.07 8.27
C LEU A 325 20.21 6.78 9.09
N ASP A 326 21.19 7.38 8.40
CA ASP A 326 22.33 8.06 9.00
C ASP A 326 21.87 9.21 9.92
N PRO A 327 22.08 9.10 11.25
CA PRO A 327 21.64 10.11 12.21
C PRO A 327 22.37 11.45 12.09
N LYS A 328 23.47 11.52 11.33
CA LYS A 328 24.16 12.76 10.99
C LYS A 328 23.49 13.53 9.84
N LYS A 329 22.60 12.86 9.10
CA LYS A 329 21.90 13.43 7.94
C LYS A 329 20.40 13.61 8.18
N TYR A 330 19.83 12.80 9.08
CA TYR A 330 18.39 12.72 9.26
C TYR A 330 17.99 12.68 10.73
N ARG A 331 16.93 13.44 11.08
CA ARG A 331 16.15 13.28 12.30
C ARG A 331 14.97 12.36 11.99
N ARG A 332 14.95 11.18 12.63
CA ARG A 332 14.15 10.04 12.15
C ARG A 332 12.81 9.85 12.83
N ASN A 333 12.55 10.46 13.97
CA ASN A 333 11.33 10.22 14.77
C ASN A 333 10.62 11.52 15.11
N LYS A 334 10.40 12.34 14.10
CA LYS A 334 9.62 13.56 14.24
C LYS A 334 8.12 13.23 14.23
N TRP A 335 7.33 14.09 14.83
CA TRP A 335 5.90 13.91 14.96
C TRP A 335 5.13 15.12 14.42
N ASP A 336 4.19 14.86 13.54
CA ASP A 336 3.20 15.83 13.08
C ASP A 336 1.87 15.59 13.81
N ALA A 337 1.53 16.50 14.72
CA ALA A 337 0.32 16.39 15.54
C ALA A 337 -0.98 16.61 14.75
N ILE A 338 -0.93 17.34 13.63
CA ILE A 338 -2.11 17.57 12.78
C ILE A 338 -2.39 16.29 11.98
N ALA A 339 -1.37 15.74 11.34
CA ALA A 339 -1.48 14.53 10.54
C ALA A 339 -1.61 13.24 11.39
N ASN A 340 -1.27 13.29 12.68
CA ASN A 340 -1.10 12.13 13.55
C ASN A 340 -0.17 11.08 12.94
N CYS A 341 0.95 11.55 12.39
CA CYS A 341 1.92 10.74 11.67
C CYS A 341 3.36 11.06 12.09
N ALA A 342 4.21 10.02 11.99
CA ALA A 342 5.64 10.20 12.10
C ALA A 342 6.25 10.67 10.78
N TYR A 343 7.40 11.35 10.86
CA TYR A 343 8.15 11.71 9.67
C TYR A 343 9.65 11.78 9.94
N VAL A 344 10.42 11.72 8.87
CA VAL A 344 11.85 11.98 8.82
C VAL A 344 12.06 13.36 8.24
N GLU A 345 12.97 14.14 8.84
CA GLU A 345 13.49 15.39 8.27
C GLU A 345 15.00 15.32 8.13
N THR A 346 15.55 16.13 7.24
CA THR A 346 17.00 16.36 7.14
C THR A 346 17.49 17.23 8.30
N MET A 347 18.81 17.31 8.54
CA MET A 347 19.36 18.07 9.67
C MET A 347 19.09 19.58 9.58
N ASP A 348 18.83 20.11 8.38
CA ASP A 348 18.41 21.49 8.14
C ASP A 348 16.88 21.69 8.23
N GLY A 349 16.14 20.65 8.68
CA GLY A 349 14.71 20.75 8.99
C GLY A 349 13.78 20.55 7.79
N VAL A 350 14.29 20.08 6.65
CA VAL A 350 13.44 19.79 5.48
C VAL A 350 12.74 18.45 5.64
N PHE A 351 11.43 18.43 5.47
CA PHE A 351 10.64 17.20 5.47
C PHE A 351 11.14 16.23 4.38
N TYR A 352 11.56 15.04 4.77
CA TYR A 352 12.14 14.06 3.86
C TYR A 352 11.14 12.96 3.46
N MET A 353 10.41 12.38 4.42
CA MET A 353 9.35 11.41 4.16
C MET A 353 8.41 11.25 5.37
N GLY A 354 7.13 11.02 5.11
CA GLY A 354 6.18 10.52 6.12
C GLY A 354 6.24 9.00 6.22
N TYR A 355 5.94 8.44 7.41
CA TYR A 355 5.85 7.00 7.65
C TYR A 355 4.99 6.70 8.88
N ASP A 356 4.62 5.43 9.07
CA ASP A 356 3.93 4.99 10.28
C ASP A 356 4.90 4.38 11.30
N ASN A 357 4.69 4.71 12.57
CA ASN A 357 5.36 4.13 13.73
C ASN A 357 4.33 3.60 14.74
N PRO A 358 4.72 2.95 15.84
CA PRO A 358 3.76 2.45 16.85
C PRO A 358 2.78 3.50 17.37
N LYS A 359 3.20 4.76 17.49
CA LYS A 359 2.35 5.87 17.95
C LYS A 359 1.26 6.21 16.92
N SER A 360 1.59 6.34 15.64
CA SER A 360 0.60 6.60 14.60
C SER A 360 -0.34 5.42 14.39
N ILE A 361 0.17 4.18 14.47
CA ILE A 361 -0.66 2.96 14.42
C ILE A 361 -1.63 2.92 15.60
N ALA A 362 -1.21 3.26 16.81
CA ALA A 362 -2.10 3.34 17.96
C ALA A 362 -3.21 4.41 17.76
N ALA A 363 -2.87 5.57 17.20
CA ALA A 363 -3.85 6.61 16.87
C ALA A 363 -4.87 6.11 15.83
N LYS A 364 -4.41 5.46 14.76
CA LYS A 364 -5.27 4.82 13.75
C LYS A 364 -6.14 3.71 14.35
N GLY A 365 -5.59 2.89 15.25
CA GLY A 365 -6.31 1.85 15.97
C GLY A 365 -7.44 2.41 16.84
N ASN A 366 -7.19 3.47 17.61
CA ASN A 366 -8.22 4.17 18.36
C ASN A 366 -9.33 4.70 17.45
N TRP A 367 -8.95 5.29 16.33
CA TRP A 367 -9.87 5.88 15.38
C TRP A 367 -10.75 4.83 14.69
N ILE A 368 -10.21 3.67 14.25
CA ILE A 368 -11.03 2.62 13.63
C ILE A 368 -12.03 2.02 14.62
N ARG A 369 -11.66 1.87 15.91
CA ARG A 369 -12.60 1.41 16.94
C ARG A 369 -13.75 2.38 17.13
N GLN A 370 -13.48 3.70 17.22
CA GLN A 370 -14.52 4.73 17.31
C GLN A 370 -15.46 4.72 16.10
N LYS A 371 -14.96 4.33 14.92
CA LYS A 371 -15.74 4.18 13.69
C LYS A 371 -16.49 2.85 13.60
N GLY A 372 -16.19 1.87 14.44
CA GLY A 372 -16.75 0.51 14.39
C GLY A 372 -16.27 -0.27 13.17
N MET A 373 -15.04 0.02 12.68
CA MET A 373 -14.46 -0.67 11.53
C MET A 373 -13.97 -2.07 11.90
N LEU A 374 -13.81 -2.92 10.87
CA LEU A 374 -13.48 -4.33 11.01
C LEU A 374 -12.04 -4.56 11.51
N GLY A 375 -11.07 -3.73 11.09
CA GLY A 375 -9.69 -3.93 11.51
C GLY A 375 -8.66 -3.11 10.76
N LEU A 376 -7.43 -3.61 10.79
CA LEU A 376 -6.28 -3.06 10.09
C LEU A 376 -5.65 -4.10 9.16
N MET A 377 -5.13 -3.66 8.01
CA MET A 377 -4.21 -4.45 7.19
C MET A 377 -2.89 -3.71 7.03
N TYR A 378 -1.84 -4.40 6.58
CA TYR A 378 -0.56 -3.74 6.31
C TYR A 378 0.12 -4.25 5.04
N TRP A 379 0.74 -3.32 4.33
CA TRP A 379 1.63 -3.54 3.20
C TRP A 379 3.05 -3.19 3.60
N GLU A 380 4.06 -4.08 3.67
CA GLU A 380 3.89 -5.51 3.60
C GLU A 380 4.78 -6.15 4.68
N TYR A 381 4.61 -7.44 4.92
CA TYR A 381 5.15 -8.15 6.08
C TYR A 381 6.68 -8.05 6.25
N ASP A 382 7.44 -8.17 5.16
CA ASP A 382 8.91 -8.18 5.19
C ASP A 382 9.54 -6.78 5.37
N GLN A 383 8.73 -5.70 5.36
CA GLN A 383 9.23 -4.33 5.53
C GLN A 383 9.34 -3.88 6.99
N ASP A 384 8.78 -4.64 7.92
CA ASP A 384 8.93 -4.43 9.37
C ASP A 384 10.36 -4.77 9.83
N ASP A 385 10.72 -4.36 11.04
CA ASP A 385 12.00 -4.72 11.65
C ASP A 385 12.05 -6.20 12.11
N GLY A 386 13.25 -6.67 12.47
CA GLY A 386 13.43 -8.05 12.94
C GLY A 386 12.73 -8.36 14.26
N LYS A 387 12.31 -7.34 15.02
CA LYS A 387 11.60 -7.49 16.29
C LYS A 387 10.09 -7.59 16.11
N GLY A 388 9.55 -7.24 14.93
CA GLY A 388 8.12 -7.19 14.68
C GLY A 388 7.43 -6.00 15.31
N THR A 389 8.11 -4.87 15.38
CA THR A 389 7.64 -3.66 16.07
C THR A 389 6.31 -3.16 15.51
N LEU A 390 6.18 -3.03 14.17
CA LEU A 390 4.94 -2.54 13.58
C LEU A 390 3.85 -3.62 13.56
N ARG A 391 4.20 -4.90 13.30
CA ARG A 391 3.23 -6.00 13.34
C ARG A 391 2.56 -6.12 14.70
N THR A 392 3.36 -6.05 15.77
CA THR A 392 2.84 -6.06 17.15
C THR A 392 2.02 -4.80 17.46
N ALA A 393 2.44 -3.64 16.95
CA ALA A 393 1.66 -2.41 17.10
C ALA A 393 0.29 -2.51 16.43
N VAL A 394 0.21 -3.03 15.19
CA VAL A 394 -1.06 -3.26 14.47
C VAL A 394 -1.93 -4.26 15.23
N TRP A 395 -1.35 -5.39 15.67
CA TRP A 395 -2.06 -6.37 16.49
C TRP A 395 -2.65 -5.73 17.75
N ASN A 396 -1.83 -5.03 18.53
CA ASN A 396 -2.26 -4.41 19.77
C ASN A 396 -3.30 -3.31 19.55
N ALA A 397 -3.20 -2.57 18.44
CA ALA A 397 -4.17 -1.56 18.08
C ALA A 397 -5.55 -2.14 17.77
N VAL A 398 -5.62 -3.32 17.14
CA VAL A 398 -6.86 -4.05 16.85
C VAL A 398 -7.35 -4.83 18.07
N MET A 399 -6.47 -5.53 18.80
CA MET A 399 -6.81 -6.35 19.97
C MET A 399 -6.92 -5.53 21.27
N THR A 400 -7.32 -4.27 21.16
CA THR A 400 -7.70 -3.41 22.29
C THR A 400 -9.22 -3.34 22.37
N GLU A 401 -9.78 -3.45 23.60
CA GLU A 401 -11.19 -3.21 23.89
C GLU A 401 -11.60 -1.76 23.71
#